data_e823c4bff49a986c8be635113e42df0c
#
_entry.id   e823c4bff49a986c8be635113e42df0c
#
_cell.length_a   1.000
_cell.length_b   1.000
_cell.length_c   1.000
_cell.angle_alpha   90.00
_cell.angle_beta   90.00
_cell.angle_gamma   90.00
#
_symmetry.space_group_name_H-M   'P 1'
#
loop_
_entity.id
_entity.type
_entity.pdbx_description
1 polymer ?
#
loop_
_entity_poly.entity_id
_entity_poly.type
_entity_poly.pdbx_seq_one_letter_code
_entity_poly.pdbx_strand_id
1 'polypeptide(L)'
;MQTILLMIFQVVVIVLVAPLFDGMARKLRAKLQSKQGSDFFQTYRDIIKLFRRGRTVPECSHWVFRWAPFFLFATSAAVLAAIPITYSKDTVFGAYSDIFVILYLGALLRFVFGAASMDSGNPFAATGGGREQMLGVYVEPVMIMCLIVVMLAAKTSNLVEIQEMVKTGVIGYQIPSFAVASIAFLWCMYVETGRKPFDVAEAEQELQEGLLGEYAGSDLGLVQASLILKQFAMIGLFLTIFEPWNFSNPFLAIIIFVIKTGVFYVAAVFIDNFGPRFKMTSSLRKNALGALAISFVALTLYVVGV
;
A
#
# COMPACT_ATOMS: atom_id res chain seq x y z
N MET A 1 8.96 20.61 17.06
CA MET A 1 9.42 19.41 17.79
C MET A 1 8.29 18.41 18.06
N GLN A 2 7.12 18.86 18.53
CA GLN A 2 5.95 17.98 18.76
C GLN A 2 5.47 17.24 17.49
N THR A 3 5.49 17.87 16.35
CA THR A 3 5.06 17.30 15.06
C THR A 3 5.94 16.17 14.54
N ILE A 4 7.26 16.32 14.65
CA ILE A 4 8.21 15.24 14.29
C ILE A 4 7.98 14.04 15.19
N LEU A 5 7.73 14.30 16.46
CA LEU A 5 7.48 13.26 17.46
C LEU A 5 6.16 12.52 17.16
N LEU A 6 5.12 13.22 16.71
CA LEU A 6 3.85 12.62 16.26
C LEU A 6 4.01 11.77 15.00
N MET A 7 4.81 12.21 14.01
CA MET A 7 5.10 11.42 12.82
C MET A 7 5.85 10.14 13.15
N ILE A 8 6.93 10.26 13.96
CA ILE A 8 7.70 9.09 14.40
C ILE A 8 6.80 8.15 15.21
N PHE A 9 5.98 8.69 16.11
CA PHE A 9 5.02 7.93 16.90
C PHE A 9 4.03 7.18 16.00
N GLN A 10 3.45 7.85 15.00
CA GLN A 10 2.56 7.25 14.01
C GLN A 10 3.22 6.07 13.30
N VAL A 11 4.42 6.27 12.74
CA VAL A 11 5.15 5.21 12.01
C VAL A 11 5.47 4.04 12.95
N VAL A 12 5.98 4.32 14.15
CA VAL A 12 6.30 3.27 15.13
C VAL A 12 5.07 2.45 15.52
N VAL A 13 3.95 3.11 15.80
CA VAL A 13 2.71 2.41 16.16
C VAL A 13 2.22 1.55 15.00
N ILE A 14 2.25 2.06 13.76
CA ILE A 14 1.82 1.29 12.60
C ILE A 14 2.76 0.11 12.33
N VAL A 15 4.09 0.29 12.42
CA VAL A 15 5.07 -0.80 12.30
C VAL A 15 4.81 -1.90 13.33
N LEU A 16 4.43 -1.51 14.56
CA LEU A 16 4.09 -2.48 15.60
C LEU A 16 2.74 -3.16 15.36
N VAL A 17 1.76 -2.48 14.82
CA VAL A 17 0.40 -3.02 14.64
C VAL A 17 0.26 -3.82 13.34
N ALA A 18 0.99 -3.47 12.30
CA ALA A 18 0.88 -4.05 10.98
C ALA A 18 1.03 -5.60 10.93
N PRO A 19 2.00 -6.23 11.62
CA PRO A 19 2.11 -7.69 11.65
C PRO A 19 0.92 -8.39 12.33
N LEU A 20 0.22 -7.70 13.25
CA LEU A 20 -0.99 -8.24 13.88
C LEU A 20 -2.10 -8.46 12.85
N PHE A 21 -2.28 -7.50 11.94
CA PHE A 21 -3.30 -7.60 10.89
C PHE A 21 -3.00 -8.71 9.89
N ASP A 22 -1.73 -8.92 9.54
CA ASP A 22 -1.35 -10.05 8.70
C ASP A 22 -1.61 -11.38 9.41
N GLY A 23 -1.26 -11.50 10.69
CA GLY A 23 -1.59 -12.68 11.52
C GLY A 23 -3.11 -12.92 11.62
N MET A 24 -3.90 -11.85 11.80
CA MET A 24 -5.36 -11.90 11.81
C MET A 24 -5.92 -12.38 10.45
N ALA A 25 -5.38 -11.84 9.35
CA ALA A 25 -5.78 -12.23 7.99
C ALA A 25 -5.48 -13.71 7.71
N ARG A 26 -4.30 -14.21 8.11
CA ARG A 26 -3.93 -15.64 8.00
C ARG A 26 -4.89 -16.54 8.80
N LYS A 27 -5.22 -16.17 10.03
CA LYS A 27 -6.13 -16.93 10.88
C LYS A 27 -7.57 -16.93 10.33
N LEU A 28 -8.04 -15.77 9.88
CA LEU A 28 -9.38 -15.64 9.29
C LEU A 28 -9.50 -16.45 8.00
N ARG A 29 -8.48 -16.41 7.12
CA ARG A 29 -8.40 -17.22 5.89
C ARG A 29 -8.47 -18.72 6.22
N ALA A 30 -7.70 -19.19 7.19
CA ALA A 30 -7.71 -20.58 7.59
C ALA A 30 -9.08 -21.01 8.13
N LYS A 31 -9.73 -20.15 8.93
CA LYS A 31 -11.08 -20.41 9.46
C LYS A 31 -12.14 -20.51 8.35
N LEU A 32 -12.07 -19.61 7.34
CA LEU A 32 -12.97 -19.68 6.18
C LEU A 32 -12.75 -20.96 5.34
N GLN A 33 -11.54 -21.50 5.35
CA GLN A 33 -11.19 -22.75 4.66
C GLN A 33 -11.41 -24.00 5.55
N SER A 34 -12.05 -23.87 6.71
CA SER A 34 -12.25 -24.95 7.68
C SER A 34 -10.95 -25.64 8.13
N LYS A 35 -9.84 -24.87 8.17
CA LYS A 35 -8.52 -25.33 8.63
C LYS A 35 -8.17 -24.75 9.99
N GLN A 36 -7.33 -25.46 10.74
CA GLN A 36 -6.70 -24.91 11.93
C GLN A 36 -5.65 -23.85 11.49
N GLY A 37 -5.94 -22.57 11.73
CA GLY A 37 -5.04 -21.47 11.39
C GLY A 37 -3.92 -21.27 12.41
N SER A 38 -2.92 -20.47 11.99
CA SER A 38 -1.87 -20.02 12.88
C SER A 38 -2.41 -19.08 13.99
N ASP A 39 -1.59 -18.85 15.02
CA ASP A 39 -1.90 -17.88 16.06
C ASP A 39 -1.85 -16.43 15.53
N PHE A 40 -2.55 -15.50 16.17
CA PHE A 40 -2.57 -14.08 15.79
C PHE A 40 -1.18 -13.44 15.78
N PHE A 41 -0.30 -13.88 16.70
CA PHE A 41 1.05 -13.38 16.85
C PHE A 41 2.08 -14.13 15.99
N GLN A 42 1.65 -14.99 15.07
CA GLN A 42 2.58 -15.79 14.27
C GLN A 42 3.49 -14.92 13.42
N THR A 43 2.96 -13.88 12.77
CA THR A 43 3.76 -12.98 11.94
C THR A 43 4.87 -12.27 12.74
N TYR A 44 4.62 -11.91 14.00
CA TYR A 44 5.68 -11.37 14.88
C TYR A 44 6.76 -12.40 15.16
N ARG A 45 6.37 -13.63 15.47
CA ARG A 45 7.33 -14.73 15.70
C ARG A 45 8.18 -15.01 14.47
N ASP A 46 7.55 -14.98 13.29
CA ASP A 46 8.25 -15.17 12.01
C ASP A 46 9.26 -14.04 11.77
N ILE A 47 8.86 -12.79 11.93
CA ILE A 47 9.75 -11.62 11.78
C ILE A 47 10.89 -11.66 12.80
N ILE A 48 10.60 -11.90 14.09
CA ILE A 48 11.63 -11.99 15.14
C ILE A 48 12.60 -13.14 14.84
N LYS A 49 12.09 -14.29 14.37
CA LYS A 49 12.90 -15.43 13.97
C LYS A 49 13.83 -15.08 12.81
N LEU A 50 13.33 -14.34 11.81
CA LEU A 50 14.13 -13.88 10.68
C LEU A 50 15.25 -12.94 11.13
N PHE A 51 14.97 -11.99 12.01
CA PHE A 51 16.02 -11.10 12.54
C PHE A 51 17.08 -11.80 13.41
N ARG A 52 16.77 -12.97 13.96
CA ARG A 52 17.73 -13.80 14.69
C ARG A 52 18.59 -14.68 13.79
N ARG A 53 18.25 -14.83 12.51
CA ARG A 53 18.99 -15.63 11.56
C ARG A 53 20.04 -14.80 10.83
N GLY A 54 21.13 -15.47 10.45
CA GLY A 54 22.18 -14.86 9.66
C GLY A 54 21.69 -14.41 8.27
N ARG A 55 22.31 -13.38 7.77
CA ARG A 55 22.12 -12.85 6.43
C ARG A 55 22.86 -13.73 5.42
N THR A 56 22.19 -14.17 4.38
CA THR A 56 22.77 -14.85 3.23
C THR A 56 22.51 -14.03 1.97
N VAL A 57 23.54 -13.86 1.15
CA VAL A 57 23.46 -13.05 -0.07
C VAL A 57 23.98 -13.92 -1.22
N PRO A 58 23.27 -13.99 -2.38
CA PRO A 58 23.75 -14.72 -3.55
C PRO A 58 25.10 -14.18 -4.04
N GLU A 59 25.98 -15.06 -4.49
CA GLU A 59 27.33 -14.67 -4.95
C GLU A 59 27.29 -13.78 -6.20
N CYS A 60 26.30 -13.96 -7.06
CA CYS A 60 26.11 -13.21 -8.30
C CYS A 60 25.48 -11.83 -8.08
N SER A 61 24.98 -11.52 -6.86
CA SER A 61 24.32 -10.25 -6.58
C SER A 61 25.32 -9.13 -6.25
N HIS A 62 24.97 -7.90 -6.63
CA HIS A 62 25.77 -6.70 -6.42
C HIS A 62 25.25 -5.87 -5.22
N TRP A 63 25.64 -4.61 -5.18
CA TRP A 63 25.29 -3.70 -4.08
C TRP A 63 23.78 -3.36 -4.03
N VAL A 64 23.08 -3.37 -5.18
CA VAL A 64 21.65 -3.07 -5.25
C VAL A 64 20.85 -4.07 -4.42
N PHE A 65 21.05 -5.36 -4.62
CA PHE A 65 20.38 -6.42 -3.87
C PHE A 65 20.64 -6.31 -2.36
N ARG A 66 21.89 -5.96 -1.96
CA ARG A 66 22.30 -5.88 -0.56
C ARG A 66 21.64 -4.72 0.20
N TRP A 67 21.42 -3.59 -0.47
CA TRP A 67 20.87 -2.39 0.14
C TRP A 67 19.35 -2.25 -0.05
N ALA A 68 18.78 -2.94 -1.02
CA ALA A 68 17.36 -2.87 -1.33
C ALA A 68 16.42 -3.10 -0.12
N PRO A 69 16.64 -4.08 0.78
CA PRO A 69 15.77 -4.28 1.94
C PRO A 69 15.66 -3.05 2.83
N PHE A 70 16.77 -2.33 3.03
CA PHE A 70 16.80 -1.10 3.83
C PHE A 70 16.07 0.04 3.13
N PHE A 71 16.29 0.20 1.82
CA PHE A 71 15.59 1.21 1.03
C PHE A 71 14.10 0.94 0.93
N LEU A 72 13.69 -0.32 0.75
CA LEU A 72 12.27 -0.70 0.72
C LEU A 72 11.58 -0.38 2.04
N PHE A 73 12.20 -0.71 3.16
CA PHE A 73 11.66 -0.41 4.47
C PHE A 73 11.62 1.11 4.75
N ALA A 74 12.71 1.82 4.43
CA ALA A 74 12.79 3.27 4.64
C ALA A 74 11.76 4.03 3.78
N THR A 75 11.60 3.66 2.50
CA THR A 75 10.61 4.29 1.61
C THR A 75 9.18 3.99 2.03
N SER A 76 8.86 2.75 2.43
CA SER A 76 7.51 2.43 2.93
C SER A 76 7.18 3.17 4.23
N ALA A 77 8.15 3.31 5.14
CA ALA A 77 8.01 4.10 6.34
C ALA A 77 7.86 5.60 6.03
N ALA A 78 8.59 6.12 5.03
CA ALA A 78 8.47 7.51 4.60
C ALA A 78 7.10 7.83 3.98
N VAL A 79 6.54 6.91 3.16
CA VAL A 79 5.17 7.05 2.64
C VAL A 79 4.17 7.13 3.79
N LEU A 80 4.27 6.24 4.78
CA LEU A 80 3.41 6.27 5.97
C LEU A 80 3.57 7.56 6.78
N ALA A 81 4.78 8.08 6.88
CA ALA A 81 5.04 9.35 7.57
C ALA A 81 4.42 10.54 6.85
N ALA A 82 4.34 10.51 5.52
CA ALA A 82 3.75 11.57 4.70
C ALA A 82 2.20 11.59 4.77
N ILE A 83 1.54 10.51 5.18
CA ILE A 83 0.08 10.44 5.30
C ILE A 83 -0.36 11.08 6.63
N PRO A 84 -1.27 12.09 6.63
CA PRO A 84 -1.69 12.80 7.84
C PRO A 84 -2.71 12.00 8.65
N ILE A 85 -2.26 11.07 9.47
CA ILE A 85 -3.12 10.28 10.35
C ILE A 85 -3.33 11.00 11.70
N THR A 86 -2.24 11.55 12.27
CA THR A 86 -2.20 12.10 13.63
C THR A 86 -1.97 13.61 13.70
N TYR A 87 -1.72 14.28 12.59
CA TYR A 87 -1.39 15.69 12.54
C TYR A 87 -2.33 16.49 11.64
N SER A 88 -2.38 17.79 11.86
CA SER A 88 -3.26 18.72 11.17
C SER A 88 -2.47 19.80 10.43
N LYS A 89 -3.19 20.71 9.76
CA LYS A 89 -2.65 21.80 8.94
C LYS A 89 -1.65 22.71 9.67
N ASP A 90 -1.86 22.93 10.97
CA ASP A 90 -1.00 23.81 11.79
C ASP A 90 0.38 23.24 12.09
N THR A 91 0.70 22.09 11.53
CA THR A 91 1.98 21.41 11.77
C THR A 91 2.95 21.66 10.63
N VAL A 92 4.25 21.83 10.96
CA VAL A 92 5.33 22.04 9.98
C VAL A 92 5.34 20.94 8.89
N PHE A 93 4.92 19.72 9.24
CA PHE A 93 4.87 18.58 8.31
C PHE A 93 3.59 18.50 7.49
N GLY A 94 2.55 19.25 7.83
CA GLY A 94 1.39 19.41 6.95
C GLY A 94 1.79 19.92 5.56
N ALA A 95 2.83 20.75 5.48
CA ALA A 95 3.39 21.26 4.23
C ALA A 95 4.09 20.16 3.38
N TYR A 96 4.61 19.09 4.00
CA TYR A 96 5.26 17.97 3.30
C TYR A 96 4.31 16.84 2.94
N SER A 97 3.07 16.90 3.37
CA SER A 97 2.03 15.93 3.07
C SER A 97 1.42 16.20 1.69
N ASP A 98 2.24 16.15 0.66
CA ASP A 98 1.85 16.39 -0.72
C ASP A 98 1.61 15.07 -1.46
N ILE A 99 0.56 15.03 -2.28
CA ILE A 99 0.21 13.86 -3.09
C ILE A 99 1.37 13.46 -4.01
N PHE A 100 2.07 14.44 -4.60
CA PHE A 100 3.21 14.15 -5.48
C PHE A 100 4.36 13.45 -4.73
N VAL A 101 4.65 13.88 -3.50
CA VAL A 101 5.69 13.24 -2.67
C VAL A 101 5.35 11.77 -2.44
N ILE A 102 4.10 11.47 -2.12
CA ILE A 102 3.64 10.09 -1.88
C ILE A 102 3.72 9.25 -3.16
N LEU A 103 3.31 9.80 -4.30
CA LEU A 103 3.40 9.13 -5.59
C LEU A 103 4.85 8.79 -5.96
N TYR A 104 5.77 9.75 -5.84
CA TYR A 104 7.19 9.52 -6.14
C TYR A 104 7.85 8.53 -5.18
N LEU A 105 7.52 8.56 -3.90
CA LEU A 105 8.00 7.56 -2.94
C LEU A 105 7.44 6.16 -3.26
N GLY A 106 6.18 6.05 -3.67
CA GLY A 106 5.58 4.80 -4.14
C GLY A 106 6.28 4.25 -5.38
N ALA A 107 6.54 5.10 -6.37
CA ALA A 107 7.30 4.75 -7.57
C ALA A 107 8.75 4.32 -7.24
N LEU A 108 9.41 5.03 -6.30
CA LEU A 108 10.74 4.66 -5.83
C LEU A 108 10.75 3.27 -5.17
N LEU A 109 9.76 2.97 -4.33
CA LEU A 109 9.62 1.66 -3.68
C LEU A 109 9.53 0.55 -4.74
N ARG A 110 8.69 0.74 -5.77
CA ARG A 110 8.53 -0.21 -6.86
C ARG A 110 9.81 -0.33 -7.70
N PHE A 111 10.47 0.80 -7.98
CA PHE A 111 11.74 0.79 -8.72
C PHE A 111 12.81 -0.01 -7.97
N VAL A 112 12.98 0.22 -6.67
CA VAL A 112 13.96 -0.51 -5.84
C VAL A 112 13.64 -2.00 -5.81
N PHE A 113 12.36 -2.38 -5.70
CA PHE A 113 11.93 -3.78 -5.75
C PHE A 113 12.31 -4.44 -7.09
N GLY A 114 12.02 -3.76 -8.21
CA GLY A 114 12.37 -4.25 -9.56
C GLY A 114 13.88 -4.33 -9.78
N ALA A 115 14.63 -3.33 -9.36
CA ALA A 115 16.09 -3.32 -9.48
C ALA A 115 16.74 -4.45 -8.66
N ALA A 116 16.26 -4.68 -7.43
CA ALA A 116 16.73 -5.78 -6.60
C ALA A 116 16.41 -7.15 -7.19
N SER A 117 15.23 -7.30 -7.81
CA SER A 117 14.84 -8.55 -8.45
C SER A 117 15.72 -8.90 -9.65
N MET A 118 16.17 -7.90 -10.41
CA MET A 118 17.11 -8.09 -11.52
C MET A 118 18.53 -8.40 -11.02
N ASP A 119 18.96 -7.74 -9.93
CA ASP A 119 20.31 -7.92 -9.37
C ASP A 119 20.48 -9.24 -8.61
N SER A 120 19.40 -9.96 -8.32
CA SER A 120 19.43 -11.26 -7.65
C SER A 120 20.12 -12.38 -8.47
N GLY A 121 20.14 -12.22 -9.80
CA GLY A 121 20.68 -13.23 -10.73
C GLY A 121 19.77 -14.45 -10.93
N ASN A 122 18.59 -14.51 -10.30
CA ASN A 122 17.62 -15.58 -10.47
C ASN A 122 16.53 -15.19 -11.50
N PRO A 123 16.30 -16.02 -12.55
CA PRO A 123 15.27 -15.73 -13.55
C PRO A 123 13.83 -15.67 -12.98
N PHE A 124 13.54 -16.41 -11.93
CA PHE A 124 12.22 -16.35 -11.26
C PHE A 124 12.00 -15.01 -10.54
N ALA A 125 13.02 -14.54 -9.81
CA ALA A 125 12.99 -13.23 -9.17
C ALA A 125 12.88 -12.10 -10.20
N ALA A 126 13.69 -12.13 -11.26
CA ALA A 126 13.66 -11.15 -12.34
C ALA A 126 12.29 -11.11 -13.05
N THR A 127 11.68 -12.28 -13.30
CA THR A 127 10.34 -12.36 -13.89
C THR A 127 9.29 -11.81 -12.94
N GLY A 128 9.37 -12.10 -11.63
CA GLY A 128 8.48 -11.56 -10.60
C GLY A 128 8.54 -10.05 -10.53
N GLY A 129 9.75 -9.47 -10.47
CA GLY A 129 9.94 -8.03 -10.49
C GLY A 129 9.45 -7.37 -11.80
N GLY A 130 9.67 -8.01 -12.94
CA GLY A 130 9.14 -7.55 -14.22
C GLY A 130 7.61 -7.51 -14.25
N ARG A 131 6.94 -8.52 -13.65
CA ARG A 131 5.47 -8.55 -13.52
C ARG A 131 4.95 -7.41 -12.62
N GLU A 132 5.64 -7.12 -11.51
CA GLU A 132 5.30 -5.99 -10.62
C GLU A 132 5.44 -4.65 -11.35
N GLN A 133 6.52 -4.45 -12.12
CA GLN A 133 6.71 -3.26 -12.93
C GLN A 133 5.59 -3.11 -14.00
N MET A 134 5.26 -4.18 -14.70
CA MET A 134 4.18 -4.16 -15.69
C MET A 134 2.83 -3.84 -15.05
N LEU A 135 2.52 -4.40 -13.88
CA LEU A 135 1.28 -4.09 -13.17
C LEU A 135 1.23 -2.60 -12.81
N GLY A 136 2.35 -2.04 -12.34
CA GLY A 136 2.49 -0.63 -12.02
C GLY A 136 2.19 0.29 -13.19
N VAL A 137 2.71 0.01 -14.37
CA VAL A 137 2.46 0.82 -15.59
C VAL A 137 0.96 1.00 -15.89
N TYR A 138 0.11 0.04 -15.49
CA TYR A 138 -1.34 0.13 -15.69
C TYR A 138 -2.09 0.71 -14.49
N VAL A 139 -1.59 0.52 -13.28
CA VAL A 139 -2.28 0.93 -12.05
C VAL A 139 -1.95 2.37 -11.66
N GLU A 140 -0.68 2.79 -11.81
CA GLU A 140 -0.26 4.16 -11.46
C GLU A 140 -1.00 5.25 -12.24
N PRO A 141 -1.19 5.17 -13.56
CA PRO A 141 -1.96 6.18 -14.28
C PRO A 141 -3.39 6.31 -13.79
N VAL A 142 -4.04 5.19 -13.44
CA VAL A 142 -5.40 5.21 -12.89
C VAL A 142 -5.42 5.93 -11.54
N MET A 143 -4.47 5.60 -10.67
CA MET A 143 -4.33 6.22 -9.35
C MET A 143 -4.07 7.73 -9.49
N ILE A 144 -3.17 8.14 -10.40
CA ILE A 144 -2.86 9.53 -10.69
C ILE A 144 -4.11 10.26 -11.20
N MET A 145 -4.87 9.68 -12.13
CA MET A 145 -6.10 10.30 -12.66
C MET A 145 -7.15 10.54 -11.55
N CYS A 146 -7.34 9.56 -10.65
CA CYS A 146 -8.24 9.70 -9.52
C CYS A 146 -7.78 10.84 -8.57
N LEU A 147 -6.49 10.91 -8.29
CA LEU A 147 -5.91 11.95 -7.45
C LEU A 147 -5.98 13.33 -8.10
N ILE A 148 -5.80 13.42 -9.43
CA ILE A 148 -6.00 14.67 -10.18
C ILE A 148 -7.43 15.18 -10.01
N VAL A 149 -8.46 14.33 -10.11
CA VAL A 149 -9.86 14.74 -9.88
C VAL A 149 -10.03 15.34 -8.49
N VAL A 150 -9.45 14.70 -7.48
CA VAL A 150 -9.51 15.20 -6.10
C VAL A 150 -8.74 16.52 -5.94
N MET A 151 -7.54 16.63 -6.52
CA MET A 151 -6.74 17.86 -6.47
C MET A 151 -7.41 19.02 -7.19
N LEU A 152 -8.05 18.78 -8.33
CA LEU A 152 -8.80 19.81 -9.08
C LEU A 152 -10.03 20.28 -8.30
N ALA A 153 -10.75 19.37 -7.64
CA ALA A 153 -11.87 19.70 -6.79
C ALA A 153 -11.44 20.51 -5.55
N ALA A 154 -10.31 20.15 -4.95
CA ALA A 154 -9.75 20.80 -3.78
C ALA A 154 -8.92 22.07 -4.11
N LYS A 155 -8.49 22.23 -5.37
CA LYS A 155 -7.55 23.28 -5.81
C LYS A 155 -6.23 23.29 -5.03
N THR A 156 -5.83 22.16 -4.48
CA THR A 156 -4.58 21.96 -3.73
C THR A 156 -4.09 20.53 -3.90
N SER A 157 -2.77 20.32 -3.80
CA SER A 157 -2.14 19.01 -3.77
C SER A 157 -1.83 18.51 -2.35
N ASN A 158 -2.06 19.37 -1.35
CA ASN A 158 -1.77 19.05 0.04
C ASN A 158 -2.85 18.16 0.65
N LEU A 159 -2.46 16.97 1.09
CA LEU A 159 -3.38 15.98 1.68
C LEU A 159 -4.11 16.49 2.92
N VAL A 160 -3.46 17.33 3.73
CA VAL A 160 -4.07 17.85 4.96
C VAL A 160 -5.21 18.81 4.61
N GLU A 161 -5.01 19.68 3.61
CA GLU A 161 -6.04 20.60 3.13
C GLU A 161 -7.20 19.84 2.50
N ILE A 162 -6.91 18.84 1.67
CA ILE A 162 -7.93 17.96 1.07
C ILE A 162 -8.73 17.26 2.17
N GLN A 163 -8.05 16.69 3.16
CA GLN A 163 -8.69 16.03 4.30
C GLN A 163 -9.63 16.96 5.06
N GLU A 164 -9.23 18.22 5.29
CA GLU A 164 -10.08 19.23 5.94
C GLU A 164 -11.29 19.60 5.10
N MET A 165 -11.13 19.78 3.77
CA MET A 165 -12.24 20.07 2.87
C MET A 165 -13.26 18.94 2.79
N VAL A 166 -12.82 17.70 2.84
CA VAL A 166 -13.73 16.55 2.90
C VAL A 166 -14.42 16.46 4.27
N LYS A 167 -13.72 16.73 5.38
CA LYS A 167 -14.31 16.78 6.73
C LYS A 167 -15.37 17.87 6.88
N THR A 168 -15.14 19.02 6.27
CA THR A 168 -16.10 20.16 6.32
C THR A 168 -17.25 20.00 5.33
N GLY A 169 -17.24 18.97 4.48
CA GLY A 169 -18.30 18.72 3.51
C GLY A 169 -18.24 19.61 2.27
N VAL A 170 -17.16 20.38 2.08
CA VAL A 170 -16.94 21.19 0.87
C VAL A 170 -16.75 20.29 -0.34
N ILE A 171 -16.04 19.17 -0.16
CA ILE A 171 -15.83 18.12 -1.16
C ILE A 171 -16.30 16.82 -0.55
N GLY A 172 -16.94 15.96 -1.34
CA GLY A 172 -17.41 14.66 -0.85
C GLY A 172 -18.22 13.90 -1.87
N TYR A 173 -18.89 12.86 -1.42
CA TYR A 173 -19.72 11.98 -2.27
C TYR A 173 -20.95 12.65 -2.90
N GLN A 174 -21.22 13.91 -2.54
CA GLN A 174 -22.24 14.74 -3.20
C GLN A 174 -21.81 15.12 -4.63
N ILE A 175 -20.51 15.11 -4.90
CA ILE A 175 -19.93 15.39 -6.22
C ILE A 175 -19.76 14.04 -6.94
N PRO A 176 -20.47 13.77 -8.05
CA PRO A 176 -20.42 12.50 -8.75
C PRO A 176 -19.01 12.12 -9.22
N SER A 177 -18.22 13.09 -9.69
CA SER A 177 -16.83 12.86 -10.09
C SER A 177 -15.95 12.34 -8.93
N PHE A 178 -16.14 12.86 -7.69
CA PHE A 178 -15.45 12.38 -6.50
C PHE A 178 -15.87 10.96 -6.14
N ALA A 179 -17.17 10.64 -6.22
CA ALA A 179 -17.70 9.30 -5.95
C ALA A 179 -17.14 8.25 -6.93
N VAL A 180 -17.10 8.57 -8.23
CA VAL A 180 -16.53 7.67 -9.25
C VAL A 180 -15.02 7.53 -9.08
N ALA A 181 -14.31 8.61 -8.75
CA ALA A 181 -12.88 8.58 -8.46
C ALA A 181 -12.57 7.69 -7.24
N SER A 182 -13.41 7.71 -6.19
CA SER A 182 -13.23 6.86 -5.01
C SER A 182 -13.32 5.37 -5.33
N ILE A 183 -14.24 4.98 -6.22
CA ILE A 183 -14.40 3.57 -6.66
C ILE A 183 -13.17 3.12 -7.46
N ALA A 184 -12.70 3.94 -8.41
CA ALA A 184 -11.51 3.61 -9.19
C ALA A 184 -10.25 3.56 -8.32
N PHE A 185 -10.11 4.48 -7.36
CA PHE A 185 -8.99 4.50 -6.43
C PHE A 185 -9.01 3.31 -5.46
N LEU A 186 -10.20 2.91 -4.98
CA LEU A 186 -10.37 1.72 -4.15
C LEU A 186 -9.88 0.45 -4.88
N TRP A 187 -10.20 0.34 -6.17
CA TRP A 187 -9.69 -0.75 -7.00
C TRP A 187 -8.15 -0.71 -7.10
N CYS A 188 -7.56 0.45 -7.40
CA CYS A 188 -6.11 0.62 -7.49
C CYS A 188 -5.42 0.31 -6.16
N MET A 189 -5.97 0.82 -5.06
CA MET A 189 -5.49 0.53 -3.71
C MET A 189 -5.45 -0.99 -3.47
N TYR A 190 -6.52 -1.70 -3.83
CA TYR A 190 -6.57 -3.14 -3.63
C TYR A 190 -5.51 -3.87 -4.48
N VAL A 191 -5.34 -3.49 -5.74
CA VAL A 191 -4.29 -4.05 -6.63
C VAL A 191 -2.89 -3.80 -6.05
N GLU A 192 -2.62 -2.58 -5.55
CA GLU A 192 -1.33 -2.20 -4.96
C GLU A 192 -1.01 -2.94 -3.65
N THR A 193 -2.02 -3.49 -2.96
CA THR A 193 -1.76 -4.33 -1.79
C THR A 193 -1.11 -5.67 -2.14
N GLY A 194 -1.03 -6.05 -3.43
CA GLY A 194 -0.43 -7.30 -3.89
C GLY A 194 -1.16 -8.56 -3.42
N ARG A 195 -2.42 -8.43 -2.97
CA ARG A 195 -3.23 -9.57 -2.50
C ARG A 195 -3.93 -10.28 -3.65
N LYS A 196 -4.29 -11.55 -3.43
CA LYS A 196 -5.09 -12.31 -4.41
C LYS A 196 -6.38 -11.55 -4.73
N PRO A 197 -6.79 -11.48 -5.99
CA PRO A 197 -6.30 -12.18 -7.18
C PRO A 197 -5.11 -11.52 -7.92
N PHE A 198 -4.55 -10.41 -7.42
CA PHE A 198 -3.50 -9.61 -8.06
C PHE A 198 -2.08 -9.93 -7.55
N ASP A 199 -1.90 -10.97 -6.79
CA ASP A 199 -0.62 -11.51 -6.32
C ASP A 199 0.16 -12.16 -7.48
N VAL A 200 0.61 -11.32 -8.41
CA VAL A 200 1.22 -11.77 -9.68
C VAL A 200 2.75 -11.82 -9.58
N ALA A 201 3.35 -10.96 -8.77
CA ALA A 201 4.79 -10.89 -8.56
C ALA A 201 5.32 -12.01 -7.65
N GLU A 202 4.53 -12.37 -6.63
CA GLU A 202 4.87 -13.37 -5.61
C GLU A 202 4.27 -14.76 -5.89
N ALA A 203 3.84 -15.02 -7.14
CA ALA A 203 3.13 -16.23 -7.53
C ALA A 203 3.87 -17.52 -7.11
N GLU A 204 3.58 -18.03 -5.89
CA GLU A 204 4.24 -19.19 -5.27
C GLU A 204 4.37 -20.40 -6.21
N GLN A 205 3.29 -20.69 -6.97
CA GLN A 205 3.23 -21.85 -7.86
C GLN A 205 3.96 -21.65 -9.20
N GLU A 206 4.17 -20.39 -9.62
CA GLU A 206 4.82 -20.09 -10.91
C GLU A 206 6.25 -19.59 -10.74
N LEU A 207 6.51 -18.80 -9.70
CA LEU A 207 7.76 -18.03 -9.51
C LEU A 207 8.46 -18.31 -8.17
N GLN A 208 7.99 -19.29 -7.38
CA GLN A 208 8.58 -19.61 -6.07
C GLN A 208 8.81 -18.38 -5.18
N GLU A 209 7.76 -17.55 -5.00
CA GLU A 209 7.78 -16.29 -4.25
C GLU A 209 8.63 -15.16 -4.89
N GLY A 210 9.15 -15.34 -6.09
CA GLY A 210 9.88 -14.31 -6.81
C GLY A 210 11.07 -13.75 -6.03
N LEU A 211 11.13 -12.43 -5.81
CA LEU A 211 12.21 -11.76 -5.09
C LEU A 211 12.29 -12.21 -3.62
N LEU A 212 11.17 -12.52 -2.97
CA LEU A 212 11.15 -12.93 -1.57
C LEU A 212 11.89 -14.24 -1.34
N GLY A 213 11.85 -15.15 -2.32
CA GLY A 213 12.56 -16.43 -2.27
C GLY A 213 14.08 -16.29 -2.26
N GLU A 214 14.63 -15.16 -2.74
CA GLU A 214 16.08 -14.90 -2.79
C GLU A 214 16.63 -14.26 -1.51
N TYR A 215 15.79 -13.61 -0.72
CA TYR A 215 16.20 -13.03 0.55
C TYR A 215 16.15 -14.05 1.68
N ALA A 216 17.08 -13.95 2.63
CA ALA A 216 17.11 -14.78 3.83
C ALA A 216 17.42 -13.95 5.08
N GLY A 217 17.05 -14.49 6.23
CA GLY A 217 17.35 -13.87 7.54
C GLY A 217 16.77 -12.47 7.70
N SER A 218 17.56 -11.55 8.20
CA SER A 218 17.16 -10.17 8.49
C SER A 218 16.68 -9.41 7.25
N ASP A 219 17.27 -9.67 6.08
CA ASP A 219 16.91 -9.01 4.84
C ASP A 219 15.49 -9.38 4.40
N LEU A 220 15.13 -10.67 4.48
CA LEU A 220 13.76 -11.13 4.23
C LEU A 220 12.78 -10.51 5.23
N GLY A 221 13.16 -10.41 6.51
CA GLY A 221 12.34 -9.77 7.53
C GLY A 221 12.05 -8.31 7.23
N LEU A 222 13.04 -7.55 6.74
CA LEU A 222 12.87 -6.15 6.33
C LEU A 222 11.97 -6.02 5.08
N VAL A 223 12.17 -6.88 4.06
CA VAL A 223 11.34 -6.85 2.85
C VAL A 223 9.89 -7.20 3.18
N GLN A 224 9.64 -8.26 3.97
CA GLN A 224 8.28 -8.61 4.40
C GLN A 224 7.62 -7.48 5.19
N ALA A 225 8.35 -6.87 6.13
CA ALA A 225 7.85 -5.71 6.88
C ALA A 225 7.53 -4.54 5.94
N SER A 226 8.38 -4.24 4.95
CA SER A 226 8.15 -3.16 4.00
C SER A 226 6.89 -3.36 3.15
N LEU A 227 6.62 -4.59 2.71
CA LEU A 227 5.41 -4.92 1.95
C LEU A 227 4.14 -4.78 2.79
N ILE A 228 4.18 -5.21 4.05
CA ILE A 228 3.05 -5.00 4.98
C ILE A 228 2.82 -3.49 5.20
N LEU A 229 3.89 -2.70 5.38
CA LEU A 229 3.79 -1.24 5.53
C LEU A 229 3.26 -0.57 4.26
N LYS A 230 3.67 -1.03 3.06
CA LYS A 230 3.10 -0.58 1.78
C LYS A 230 1.59 -0.76 1.75
N GLN A 231 1.08 -1.92 2.20
CA GLN A 231 -0.36 -2.17 2.27
C GLN A 231 -1.07 -1.16 3.20
N PHE A 232 -0.51 -0.90 4.38
CA PHE A 232 -1.05 0.10 5.31
C PHE A 232 -1.00 1.51 4.73
N ALA A 233 0.06 1.86 4.02
CA ALA A 233 0.20 3.16 3.38
C ALA A 233 -0.87 3.37 2.30
N MET A 234 -1.12 2.37 1.46
CA MET A 234 -2.14 2.45 0.40
C MET A 234 -3.56 2.56 0.97
N ILE A 235 -3.89 1.75 1.99
CA ILE A 235 -5.16 1.86 2.70
C ILE A 235 -5.26 3.23 3.41
N GLY A 236 -4.17 3.68 4.02
CA GLY A 236 -4.09 4.99 4.68
C GLY A 236 -4.35 6.15 3.73
N LEU A 237 -3.78 6.10 2.54
CA LEU A 237 -4.01 7.12 1.51
C LEU A 237 -5.48 7.18 1.08
N PHE A 238 -6.11 6.02 0.86
CA PHE A 238 -7.54 5.96 0.56
C PHE A 238 -8.38 6.56 1.70
N LEU A 239 -8.12 6.12 2.93
CA LEU A 239 -8.90 6.55 4.09
C LEU A 239 -8.77 8.05 4.38
N THR A 240 -7.58 8.63 4.20
CA THR A 240 -7.36 10.06 4.46
C THR A 240 -8.03 10.96 3.42
N ILE A 241 -8.15 10.51 2.18
CA ILE A 241 -8.76 11.28 1.10
C ILE A 241 -10.28 11.11 1.07
N PHE A 242 -10.75 9.86 1.06
CA PHE A 242 -12.17 9.57 0.79
C PHE A 242 -13.00 9.34 2.05
N GLU A 243 -12.39 8.88 3.14
CA GLU A 243 -13.08 8.53 4.39
C GLU A 243 -12.40 9.13 5.63
N PRO A 244 -12.12 10.46 5.66
CA PRO A 244 -11.43 11.07 6.79
C PRO A 244 -12.25 10.97 8.07
N TRP A 245 -11.60 11.21 9.20
CA TRP A 245 -12.22 11.20 10.54
C TRP A 245 -12.03 12.53 11.25
N ASN A 246 -13.00 12.91 12.09
CA ASN A 246 -13.07 14.22 12.75
C ASN A 246 -12.61 14.16 14.22
N PHE A 247 -11.40 13.65 14.49
CA PHE A 247 -10.88 13.62 15.86
C PHE A 247 -9.59 14.43 15.98
N SER A 248 -9.61 15.41 16.88
CA SER A 248 -8.45 16.26 17.17
C SER A 248 -7.40 15.54 18.03
N ASN A 249 -7.81 14.49 18.75
CA ASN A 249 -6.90 13.74 19.60
C ASN A 249 -6.10 12.70 18.77
N PRO A 250 -4.75 12.78 18.71
CA PRO A 250 -3.93 11.90 17.89
C PRO A 250 -4.05 10.42 18.25
N PHE A 251 -4.28 10.09 19.52
CA PHE A 251 -4.48 8.70 19.95
C PHE A 251 -5.79 8.10 19.40
N LEU A 252 -6.88 8.88 19.47
CA LEU A 252 -8.16 8.46 18.88
C LEU A 252 -8.07 8.34 17.36
N ALA A 253 -7.34 9.24 16.70
CA ALA A 253 -7.13 9.20 15.26
C ALA A 253 -6.44 7.89 14.83
N ILE A 254 -5.40 7.47 15.53
CA ILE A 254 -4.73 6.18 15.26
C ILE A 254 -5.66 4.99 15.51
N ILE A 255 -6.41 4.99 16.61
CA ILE A 255 -7.33 3.89 16.92
C ILE A 255 -8.36 3.72 15.81
N ILE A 256 -8.96 4.83 15.35
CA ILE A 256 -9.94 4.79 14.28
C ILE A 256 -9.31 4.37 12.96
N PHE A 257 -8.12 4.87 12.65
CA PHE A 257 -7.35 4.42 11.49
C PHE A 257 -7.14 2.91 11.52
N VAL A 258 -6.70 2.36 12.64
CA VAL A 258 -6.48 0.92 12.84
C VAL A 258 -7.78 0.13 12.66
N ILE A 259 -8.89 0.60 13.21
CA ILE A 259 -10.21 -0.05 13.07
C ILE A 259 -10.65 -0.03 11.60
N LYS A 260 -10.61 1.12 10.92
CA LYS A 260 -10.96 1.25 9.50
C LYS A 260 -10.07 0.36 8.61
N THR A 261 -8.76 0.35 8.84
CA THR A 261 -7.83 -0.54 8.15
C THR A 261 -8.20 -2.01 8.38
N GLY A 262 -8.64 -2.37 9.59
CA GLY A 262 -9.13 -3.71 9.91
C GLY A 262 -10.30 -4.15 9.04
N VAL A 263 -11.24 -3.25 8.77
CA VAL A 263 -12.38 -3.55 7.88
C VAL A 263 -11.88 -3.89 6.47
N PHE A 264 -10.92 -3.12 5.94
CA PHE A 264 -10.31 -3.42 4.62
C PHE A 264 -9.56 -4.76 4.61
N TYR A 265 -8.83 -5.08 5.68
CA TYR A 265 -8.15 -6.38 5.78
C TYR A 265 -9.15 -7.55 5.82
N VAL A 266 -10.24 -7.41 6.55
CA VAL A 266 -11.31 -8.43 6.58
C VAL A 266 -11.94 -8.57 5.19
N ALA A 267 -12.29 -7.47 4.52
CA ALA A 267 -12.82 -7.49 3.16
C ALA A 267 -11.84 -8.15 2.18
N ALA A 268 -10.54 -7.82 2.27
CA ALA A 268 -9.50 -8.43 1.45
C ALA A 268 -9.42 -9.95 1.66
N VAL A 269 -9.52 -10.44 2.90
CA VAL A 269 -9.53 -11.88 3.18
C VAL A 269 -10.73 -12.58 2.55
N PHE A 270 -11.90 -11.95 2.54
CA PHE A 270 -13.04 -12.52 1.81
C PHE A 270 -12.75 -12.60 0.31
N ILE A 271 -12.24 -11.52 -0.31
CA ILE A 271 -11.91 -11.51 -1.74
C ILE A 271 -10.84 -12.57 -2.05
N ASP A 272 -9.81 -12.72 -1.22
CA ASP A 272 -8.75 -13.74 -1.33
C ASP A 272 -9.29 -15.17 -1.38
N ASN A 273 -10.43 -15.43 -0.74
CA ASN A 273 -11.01 -16.78 -0.66
C ASN A 273 -12.07 -17.06 -1.73
N PHE A 274 -12.68 -16.03 -2.32
CA PHE A 274 -13.76 -16.19 -3.29
C PHE A 274 -13.29 -16.39 -4.73
N GLY A 275 -12.07 -15.99 -5.08
CA GLY A 275 -11.61 -16.01 -6.45
C GLY A 275 -10.26 -16.70 -6.68
N PRO A 276 -10.06 -17.28 -7.87
CA PRO A 276 -8.74 -17.75 -8.28
C PRO A 276 -7.82 -16.57 -8.57
N ARG A 277 -6.51 -16.81 -8.50
CA ARG A 277 -5.49 -15.86 -8.96
C ARG A 277 -5.69 -15.53 -10.45
N PHE A 278 -5.53 -14.27 -10.81
CA PHE A 278 -5.58 -13.86 -12.20
C PHE A 278 -4.26 -14.17 -12.91
N LYS A 279 -4.37 -14.62 -14.18
CA LYS A 279 -3.22 -14.65 -15.08
C LYS A 279 -2.76 -13.20 -15.34
N MET A 280 -1.46 -13.00 -15.57
CA MET A 280 -0.88 -11.69 -15.83
C MET A 280 -1.66 -10.89 -16.89
N THR A 281 -1.91 -11.49 -18.05
CA THR A 281 -2.66 -10.86 -19.15
C THR A 281 -4.08 -10.44 -18.75
N SER A 282 -4.76 -11.26 -17.94
CA SER A 282 -6.11 -10.96 -17.44
C SER A 282 -6.10 -9.83 -16.42
N SER A 283 -5.10 -9.80 -15.55
CA SER A 283 -4.90 -8.72 -14.57
C SER A 283 -4.66 -7.38 -15.28
N LEU A 284 -3.72 -7.34 -16.23
CA LEU A 284 -3.42 -6.15 -17.01
C LEU A 284 -4.63 -5.64 -17.79
N ARG A 285 -5.37 -6.54 -18.46
CA ARG A 285 -6.56 -6.18 -19.21
C ARG A 285 -7.66 -5.59 -18.33
N LYS A 286 -7.90 -6.15 -17.13
CA LYS A 286 -8.90 -5.61 -16.20
C LYS A 286 -8.51 -4.23 -15.68
N ASN A 287 -7.24 -4.01 -15.38
CA ASN A 287 -6.74 -2.71 -14.94
C ASN A 287 -6.77 -1.69 -16.08
N ALA A 288 -6.32 -2.05 -17.29
CA ALA A 288 -6.29 -1.16 -18.44
C ALA A 288 -7.70 -0.79 -18.95
N LEU A 289 -8.61 -1.76 -19.06
CA LEU A 289 -9.95 -1.50 -19.63
C LEU A 289 -10.97 -1.11 -18.56
N GLY A 290 -10.92 -1.71 -17.37
CA GLY A 290 -11.89 -1.45 -16.30
C GLY A 290 -11.54 -0.21 -15.49
N ALA A 291 -10.45 -0.27 -14.76
CA ALA A 291 -10.10 0.79 -13.82
C ALA A 291 -9.74 2.11 -14.52
N LEU A 292 -9.01 2.04 -15.64
CA LEU A 292 -8.64 3.23 -16.41
C LEU A 292 -9.87 3.89 -17.04
N ALA A 293 -10.84 3.10 -17.56
CA ALA A 293 -12.08 3.65 -18.08
C ALA A 293 -12.89 4.38 -16.98
N ILE A 294 -12.99 3.78 -15.78
CA ILE A 294 -13.72 4.40 -14.66
C ILE A 294 -13.02 5.70 -14.22
N SER A 295 -11.70 5.73 -14.14
CA SER A 295 -10.96 6.94 -13.77
C SER A 295 -11.09 8.04 -14.82
N PHE A 296 -11.14 7.67 -16.10
CA PHE A 296 -11.39 8.61 -17.19
C PHE A 296 -12.81 9.19 -17.13
N VAL A 297 -13.81 8.36 -16.81
CA VAL A 297 -15.19 8.84 -16.58
C VAL A 297 -15.23 9.81 -15.39
N ALA A 298 -14.51 9.55 -14.30
CA ALA A 298 -14.43 10.47 -13.17
C ALA A 298 -13.87 11.84 -13.60
N LEU A 299 -12.81 11.84 -14.40
CA LEU A 299 -12.20 13.07 -14.91
C LEU A 299 -13.14 13.82 -15.86
N THR A 300 -13.81 13.12 -16.77
CA THR A 300 -14.78 13.75 -17.71
C THR A 300 -15.97 14.34 -16.97
N LEU A 301 -16.52 13.67 -15.96
CA LEU A 301 -17.60 14.21 -15.11
C LEU A 301 -17.16 15.52 -14.43
N TYR A 302 -15.93 15.55 -13.89
CA TYR A 302 -15.41 16.78 -13.30
C TYR A 302 -15.31 17.93 -14.32
N VAL A 303 -14.80 17.66 -15.54
CA VAL A 303 -14.67 18.69 -16.60
C VAL A 303 -16.03 19.20 -17.08
N VAL A 304 -17.05 18.35 -17.09
CA VAL A 304 -18.43 18.72 -17.44
C VAL A 304 -19.10 19.52 -16.30
N GLY A 305 -18.52 19.55 -15.10
CA GLY A 305 -19.03 20.30 -13.96
C GLY A 305 -20.06 19.54 -13.11
N VAL A 306 -20.01 18.22 -13.15
CA VAL A 306 -20.90 17.30 -12.40
C VAL A 306 -20.17 16.59 -11.28
#